data_619f3b4e7f52b5aec60e265a7f4f3afb
#
_entry.id   619f3b4e7f52b5aec60e265a7f4f3afb
#
_cell.length_a   1.000
_cell.length_b   1.000
_cell.length_c   1.000
_cell.angle_alpha   90.00
_cell.angle_beta   90.00
_cell.angle_gamma   90.00
#
_symmetry.space_group_name_H-M   'P 1'
#
loop_
_entity.id
_entity.type
_entity.pdbx_description
1 polymer ?
#
loop_
_entity_poly.entity_id
_entity_poly.type
_entity_poly.pdbx_seq_one_letter_code
_entity_poly.pdbx_strand_id
1 'polypeptide(L)'
;IIFPIPSSILLNKKSDFHLIVEIHSNEKNNFQKTLKNIFKKNHTEIIIIENNLKNSWIWKKREELVHIQKELNYNHKFDISLPLSQWKNFILKINKFTKKNTQFTSYLFGHLGDGNLHCNFKVENELKKDINILSEFIYSLTLSLNGSIAAEHGLGQKKNMLLKKYKSKEYYDFLKNLKNYLDPKKNLGVNKLFKS
;
A
#
# COMPACT_ATOMS: atom_id res chain seq x y z
N ILE A 1 9.79 -0.14 2.36
CA ILE A 1 9.09 0.22 1.11
C ILE A 1 9.46 -0.83 0.08
N ILE A 2 8.49 -1.52 -0.50
CA ILE A 2 8.70 -2.57 -1.50
C ILE A 2 8.30 -2.01 -2.85
N PHE A 3 9.23 -1.99 -3.81
CA PHE A 3 8.98 -1.51 -5.18
C PHE A 3 9.34 -2.56 -6.21
N PRO A 4 8.61 -2.69 -7.31
CA PRO A 4 9.19 -3.08 -8.58
C PRO A 4 9.93 -1.86 -9.15
N ILE A 5 11.25 -1.84 -9.08
CA ILE A 5 12.05 -0.81 -9.73
C ILE A 5 12.35 -1.29 -11.16
N PRO A 6 12.15 -0.46 -12.19
CA PRO A 6 12.57 -0.81 -13.54
C PRO A 6 14.05 -1.19 -13.54
N SER A 7 14.37 -2.33 -14.14
CA SER A 7 15.71 -2.94 -14.14
C SER A 7 16.85 -2.04 -14.65
N SER A 8 16.52 -0.95 -15.33
CA SER A 8 17.49 0.02 -15.86
C SER A 8 18.02 1.00 -14.82
N ILE A 9 17.47 1.05 -13.60
CA ILE A 9 17.71 2.17 -12.69
C ILE A 9 18.63 1.84 -11.53
N LEU A 10 18.68 0.60 -11.04
CA LEU A 10 19.38 0.35 -9.78
C LEU A 10 20.27 -0.89 -9.69
N LEU A 11 19.97 -1.95 -10.38
CA LEU A 11 20.64 -3.23 -10.16
C LEU A 11 20.80 -3.99 -11.47
N ASN A 12 21.96 -4.58 -11.69
CA ASN A 12 22.24 -5.50 -12.80
C ASN A 12 21.44 -6.83 -12.70
N LYS A 13 20.62 -6.99 -11.66
CA LYS A 13 19.81 -8.20 -11.45
C LYS A 13 18.35 -7.84 -11.26
N LYS A 14 17.49 -8.62 -11.89
CA LYS A 14 16.05 -8.57 -11.74
C LYS A 14 15.68 -9.15 -10.37
N SER A 15 15.21 -8.31 -9.45
CA SER A 15 14.65 -8.75 -8.17
C SER A 15 13.15 -8.61 -8.18
N ASP A 16 12.44 -9.55 -7.55
CA ASP A 16 10.96 -9.49 -7.44
C ASP A 16 10.51 -8.38 -6.50
N PHE A 17 11.37 -8.03 -5.52
CA PHE A 17 11.08 -7.01 -4.50
C PHE A 17 12.31 -6.16 -4.21
N HIS A 18 12.06 -4.89 -3.91
CA HIS A 18 13.07 -3.93 -3.46
C HIS A 18 12.64 -3.32 -2.13
N LEU A 19 13.55 -3.28 -1.17
CA LEU A 19 13.33 -2.68 0.14
C LEU A 19 14.32 -1.54 0.36
N ILE A 20 13.82 -0.35 0.66
CA ILE A 20 14.62 0.78 1.13
C ILE A 20 14.48 0.85 2.64
N VAL A 21 15.61 0.87 3.35
CA VAL A 21 15.66 1.03 4.79
C VAL A 21 16.57 2.20 5.11
N GLU A 22 16.04 3.19 5.81
CA GLU A 22 16.81 4.30 6.35
C GLU A 22 17.06 4.05 7.84
N ILE A 23 18.30 4.18 8.26
CA ILE A 23 18.70 3.91 9.62
C ILE A 23 19.64 5.00 10.11
N HIS A 24 19.32 5.53 11.29
CA HIS A 24 20.15 6.48 12.00
C HIS A 24 20.84 5.77 13.15
N SER A 25 22.18 5.76 13.16
CA SER A 25 22.97 5.16 14.23
C SER A 25 24.21 5.98 14.52
N ASN A 26 24.54 6.12 15.80
CA ASN A 26 25.80 6.70 16.24
C ASN A 26 26.96 5.69 16.18
N GLU A 27 26.68 4.40 16.00
CA GLU A 27 27.65 3.30 15.96
C GLU A 27 27.77 2.69 14.55
N LYS A 28 28.39 3.40 13.62
CA LYS A 28 28.45 3.02 12.20
C LYS A 28 29.00 1.60 11.94
N ASN A 29 30.13 1.25 12.56
CA ASN A 29 30.87 0.03 12.20
C ASN A 29 30.19 -1.27 12.64
N ASN A 30 29.54 -1.27 13.80
CA ASN A 30 28.87 -2.45 14.33
C ASN A 30 27.59 -2.76 13.59
N PHE A 31 26.90 -1.71 13.16
CA PHE A 31 25.60 -1.81 12.49
C PHE A 31 25.71 -2.39 11.08
N GLN A 32 26.66 -1.93 10.26
CA GLN A 32 26.90 -2.45 8.91
C GLN A 32 27.22 -3.96 8.92
N LYS A 33 28.04 -4.40 9.89
CA LYS A 33 28.37 -5.82 10.07
C LYS A 33 27.13 -6.63 10.41
N THR A 34 26.29 -6.11 11.30
CA THR A 34 25.04 -6.77 11.68
C THR A 34 24.07 -6.91 10.50
N LEU A 35 23.86 -5.84 9.73
CA LEU A 35 23.04 -5.89 8.52
C LEU A 35 23.55 -6.89 7.49
N LYS A 36 24.85 -6.84 7.18
CA LYS A 36 25.48 -7.78 6.25
C LYS A 36 25.28 -9.22 6.70
N ASN A 37 25.39 -9.51 8.00
CA ASN A 37 25.17 -10.86 8.53
C ASN A 37 23.71 -11.32 8.43
N ILE A 38 22.75 -10.44 8.74
CA ILE A 38 21.32 -10.76 8.64
C ILE A 38 20.93 -11.09 7.19
N PHE A 39 21.34 -10.25 6.26
CA PHE A 39 20.93 -10.39 4.87
C PHE A 39 21.73 -11.44 4.10
N LYS A 40 23.00 -11.66 4.42
CA LYS A 40 23.81 -12.72 3.81
C LYS A 40 23.20 -14.11 4.00
N LYS A 41 22.57 -14.37 5.14
CA LYS A 41 21.86 -15.63 5.41
C LYS A 41 20.66 -15.86 4.50
N ASN A 42 20.08 -14.81 3.92
CA ASN A 42 18.84 -14.86 3.14
C ASN A 42 19.08 -14.65 1.63
N HIS A 43 20.31 -14.75 1.16
CA HIS A 43 20.68 -14.52 -0.26
C HIS A 43 20.17 -13.18 -0.82
N THR A 44 20.08 -12.16 0.02
CA THR A 44 19.59 -10.84 -0.33
C THR A 44 20.75 -9.96 -0.75
N GLU A 45 20.65 -9.32 -1.91
CA GLU A 45 21.63 -8.33 -2.34
C GLU A 45 21.39 -7.02 -1.55
N ILE A 46 22.47 -6.42 -1.03
CA ILE A 46 22.42 -5.20 -0.24
C ILE A 46 23.29 -4.14 -0.90
N ILE A 47 22.70 -2.98 -1.12
CA ILE A 47 23.43 -1.77 -1.47
C ILE A 47 23.40 -0.85 -0.25
N ILE A 48 24.56 -0.53 0.31
CA ILE A 48 24.69 0.41 1.41
C ILE A 48 25.08 1.76 0.84
N ILE A 49 24.26 2.77 1.08
CA ILE A 49 24.51 4.15 0.66
C ILE A 49 24.78 4.96 1.92
N GLU A 50 26.03 5.43 2.04
CA GLU A 50 26.45 6.31 3.15
C GLU A 50 26.42 7.74 2.65
N ASN A 51 25.42 8.51 3.05
CA ASN A 51 25.43 9.97 2.86
C ASN A 51 24.29 10.67 3.59
N ASN A 52 24.33 12.01 3.62
CA ASN A 52 23.25 12.85 4.09
C ASN A 52 22.00 12.66 3.21
N LEU A 53 21.09 11.85 3.70
CA LEU A 53 20.00 11.19 2.99
C LEU A 53 18.92 12.11 2.41
N LYS A 54 18.82 13.35 2.85
CA LYS A 54 17.80 14.29 2.37
C LYS A 54 17.90 14.62 0.88
N ASN A 55 19.05 14.35 0.26
CA ASN A 55 19.31 14.59 -1.17
C ASN A 55 19.76 13.33 -1.92
N SER A 56 19.60 12.14 -1.35
CA SER A 56 20.03 10.93 -2.02
C SER A 56 19.16 10.66 -3.25
N TRP A 57 19.80 10.28 -4.35
CA TRP A 57 19.14 9.92 -5.60
C TRP A 57 18.08 8.82 -5.42
N ILE A 58 18.21 7.95 -4.41
CA ILE A 58 17.28 6.86 -4.15
C ILE A 58 15.91 7.38 -3.65
N TRP A 59 15.90 8.43 -2.81
CA TRP A 59 14.65 9.05 -2.36
C TRP A 59 13.97 9.81 -3.50
N LYS A 60 14.74 10.49 -4.35
CA LYS A 60 14.19 11.10 -5.58
C LYS A 60 13.54 10.05 -6.48
N LYS A 61 14.20 8.90 -6.68
CA LYS A 61 13.63 7.79 -7.45
C LYS A 61 12.35 7.23 -6.82
N ARG A 62 12.31 7.13 -5.50
CA ARG A 62 11.09 6.72 -4.78
C ARG A 62 9.92 7.69 -5.04
N GLU A 63 10.19 9.00 -5.06
CA GLU A 63 9.18 10.02 -5.35
C GLU A 63 8.74 9.98 -6.82
N GLU A 64 9.68 9.82 -7.75
CA GLU A 64 9.39 9.66 -9.18
C GLU A 64 8.43 8.49 -9.47
N LEU A 65 8.48 7.40 -8.70
CA LEU A 65 7.59 6.25 -8.87
C LEU A 65 6.11 6.62 -8.72
N VAL A 66 5.78 7.59 -7.88
CA VAL A 66 4.40 8.07 -7.72
C VAL A 66 3.91 8.77 -8.99
N HIS A 67 4.79 9.50 -9.67
CA HIS A 67 4.46 10.18 -10.93
C HIS A 67 4.35 9.19 -12.09
N ILE A 68 5.31 8.27 -12.21
CA ILE A 68 5.31 7.21 -13.24
C ILE A 68 4.03 6.38 -13.21
N GLN A 69 3.52 6.04 -12.05
CA GLN A 69 2.25 5.30 -11.94
C GLN A 69 1.08 6.04 -12.58
N LYS A 70 1.02 7.37 -12.44
CA LYS A 70 -0.01 8.19 -13.04
C LYS A 70 0.12 8.19 -14.58
N GLU A 71 1.33 8.33 -15.09
CA GLU A 71 1.63 8.29 -16.52
C GLU A 71 1.31 6.92 -17.14
N LEU A 72 1.52 5.84 -16.39
CA LEU A 72 1.22 4.47 -16.82
C LEU A 72 -0.26 4.06 -16.60
N ASN A 73 -1.13 5.00 -16.20
CA ASN A 73 -2.57 4.79 -15.99
C ASN A 73 -2.92 3.78 -14.86
N TYR A 74 -2.11 3.68 -13.79
CA TYR A 74 -2.49 2.95 -12.58
C TYR A 74 -3.46 3.80 -11.73
N ASN A 75 -4.70 3.95 -12.21
CA ASN A 75 -5.68 4.91 -11.69
C ASN A 75 -6.55 4.34 -10.57
N HIS A 76 -6.67 3.00 -10.46
CA HIS A 76 -7.45 2.35 -9.42
C HIS A 76 -6.57 2.04 -8.22
N LYS A 77 -6.71 2.86 -7.17
CA LYS A 77 -5.81 2.87 -6.00
C LYS A 77 -6.53 2.36 -4.77
N PHE A 78 -5.93 1.37 -4.13
CA PHE A 78 -6.35 0.82 -2.84
C PHE A 78 -5.25 1.07 -1.82
N ASP A 79 -5.62 1.69 -0.73
CA ASP A 79 -4.77 1.99 0.41
C ASP A 79 -5.24 1.11 1.57
N ILE A 80 -4.53 0.00 1.77
CA ILE A 80 -4.89 -1.03 2.74
C ILE A 80 -3.76 -1.25 3.73
N SER A 81 -4.06 -1.86 4.87
CA SER A 81 -3.03 -2.39 5.75
C SER A 81 -3.25 -3.86 6.05
N LEU A 82 -2.15 -4.58 6.27
CA LEU A 82 -2.14 -6.01 6.55
C LEU A 82 -1.12 -6.33 7.65
N PRO A 83 -1.37 -7.33 8.51
CA PRO A 83 -0.31 -7.91 9.31
C PRO A 83 0.85 -8.34 8.40
N LEU A 84 2.11 -8.05 8.79
CA LEU A 84 3.29 -8.35 7.97
C LEU A 84 3.38 -9.83 7.58
N SER A 85 2.96 -10.73 8.47
CA SER A 85 2.89 -12.17 8.20
C SER A 85 1.98 -12.53 7.03
N GLN A 86 1.03 -11.67 6.67
CA GLN A 86 0.07 -11.90 5.58
C GLN A 86 0.48 -11.29 4.24
N TRP A 87 1.52 -10.46 4.19
CA TRP A 87 1.95 -9.80 2.95
C TRP A 87 2.25 -10.79 1.84
N LYS A 88 3.04 -11.80 2.12
CA LYS A 88 3.38 -12.85 1.13
C LYS A 88 2.11 -13.52 0.57
N ASN A 89 1.20 -13.91 1.46
CA ASN A 89 -0.05 -14.56 1.09
C ASN A 89 -0.92 -13.64 0.22
N PHE A 90 -1.05 -12.36 0.61
CA PHE A 90 -1.79 -11.36 -0.14
C PHE A 90 -1.20 -11.19 -1.56
N ILE A 91 0.11 -10.97 -1.68
CA ILE A 91 0.79 -10.78 -2.97
C ILE A 91 0.62 -11.99 -3.89
N LEU A 92 0.75 -13.21 -3.35
CA LEU A 92 0.53 -14.44 -4.13
C LEU A 92 -0.91 -14.51 -4.66
N LYS A 93 -1.90 -14.13 -3.87
CA LYS A 93 -3.31 -14.12 -4.30
C LYS A 93 -3.58 -13.02 -5.34
N ILE A 94 -2.97 -11.83 -5.21
CA ILE A 94 -3.03 -10.79 -6.25
C ILE A 94 -2.43 -11.30 -7.56
N ASN A 95 -1.24 -11.87 -7.52
CA ASN A 95 -0.59 -12.40 -8.73
C ASN A 95 -1.41 -13.51 -9.40
N LYS A 96 -2.05 -14.39 -8.61
CA LYS A 96 -2.97 -15.41 -9.14
C LYS A 96 -4.21 -14.78 -9.78
N PHE A 97 -4.76 -13.75 -9.14
CA PHE A 97 -5.94 -13.04 -9.65
C PHE A 97 -5.64 -12.33 -10.98
N THR A 98 -4.55 -11.56 -11.07
CA THR A 98 -4.17 -10.85 -12.30
C THR A 98 -3.77 -11.79 -13.43
N LYS A 99 -3.12 -12.93 -13.14
CA LYS A 99 -2.85 -13.98 -14.14
C LYS A 99 -4.13 -14.56 -14.74
N LYS A 100 -5.18 -14.71 -13.94
CA LYS A 100 -6.49 -15.23 -14.39
C LYS A 100 -7.34 -14.17 -15.09
N ASN A 101 -7.17 -12.91 -14.73
CA ASN A 101 -7.95 -11.77 -15.21
C ASN A 101 -6.98 -10.75 -15.84
N THR A 102 -6.61 -11.01 -17.09
CA THR A 102 -5.55 -10.31 -17.80
C THR A 102 -5.83 -8.83 -18.06
N GLN A 103 -7.09 -8.40 -17.92
CA GLN A 103 -7.48 -6.98 -17.97
C GLN A 103 -6.95 -6.17 -16.78
N PHE A 104 -6.40 -6.82 -15.73
CA PHE A 104 -5.84 -6.15 -14.57
C PHE A 104 -4.32 -6.28 -14.51
N THR A 105 -3.63 -5.17 -14.40
CA THR A 105 -2.20 -5.14 -14.10
C THR A 105 -1.99 -4.46 -12.75
N SER A 106 -1.27 -5.13 -11.84
CA SER A 106 -1.04 -4.63 -10.48
C SER A 106 0.32 -3.99 -10.33
N TYR A 107 0.37 -2.95 -9.50
CA TYR A 107 1.59 -2.31 -9.02
C TYR A 107 1.48 -2.14 -7.51
N LEU A 108 2.35 -2.82 -6.76
CA LEU A 108 2.28 -2.89 -5.31
C LEU A 108 3.51 -2.22 -4.69
N PHE A 109 3.29 -1.33 -3.74
CA PHE A 109 4.34 -0.74 -2.92
C PHE A 109 3.76 -0.33 -1.57
N GLY A 110 4.60 -0.01 -0.59
CA GLY A 110 4.06 0.37 0.71
C GLY A 110 5.11 0.58 1.77
N HIS A 111 4.64 0.66 3.01
CA HIS A 111 5.43 0.93 4.20
C HIS A 111 5.45 -0.33 5.07
N LEU A 112 6.60 -1.00 5.11
CA LEU A 112 6.71 -2.28 5.81
C LEU A 112 6.52 -2.12 7.33
N GLY A 113 6.90 -0.95 7.89
CA GLY A 113 6.89 -0.70 9.33
C GLY A 113 5.49 -0.67 9.97
N ASP A 114 4.48 -0.21 9.22
CA ASP A 114 3.09 -0.09 9.70
C ASP A 114 2.12 -1.03 8.97
N GLY A 115 2.64 -1.88 8.08
CA GLY A 115 1.84 -2.82 7.31
C GLY A 115 1.01 -2.20 6.19
N ASN A 116 1.21 -0.92 5.88
CA ASN A 116 0.49 -0.24 4.80
C ASN A 116 0.95 -0.72 3.43
N LEU A 117 0.00 -1.09 2.59
CA LEU A 117 0.23 -1.53 1.22
C LEU A 117 -0.67 -0.76 0.25
N HIS A 118 -0.03 0.01 -0.63
CA HIS A 118 -0.69 0.64 -1.75
C HIS A 118 -0.79 -0.36 -2.90
N CYS A 119 -2.02 -0.70 -3.26
CA CYS A 119 -2.32 -1.61 -4.36
C CYS A 119 -2.91 -0.80 -5.50
N ASN A 120 -2.11 -0.49 -6.51
CA ASN A 120 -2.54 0.28 -7.65
C ASN A 120 -2.74 -0.64 -8.85
N PHE A 121 -3.83 -0.42 -9.57
CA PHE A 121 -4.18 -1.24 -10.72
C PHE A 121 -4.42 -0.38 -11.95
N LYS A 122 -3.95 -0.89 -13.07
CA LYS A 122 -4.41 -0.50 -14.40
C LYS A 122 -5.50 -1.49 -14.80
N VAL A 123 -6.62 -0.96 -15.31
CA VAL A 123 -7.76 -1.74 -15.81
C VAL A 123 -7.88 -1.45 -17.29
N GLU A 124 -7.78 -2.48 -18.11
CA GLU A 124 -8.01 -2.32 -19.55
C GLU A 124 -9.50 -2.04 -19.80
N ASN A 125 -9.78 -1.08 -20.70
CA ASN A 125 -11.13 -0.64 -21.08
C ASN A 125 -11.97 -0.01 -19.95
N GLU A 126 -11.50 0.06 -18.71
CA GLU A 126 -12.13 0.72 -17.54
C GLU A 126 -13.65 0.48 -17.40
N LEU A 127 -14.13 -0.73 -17.69
CA LEU A 127 -15.54 -1.07 -17.54
C LEU A 127 -15.94 -1.05 -16.05
N LYS A 128 -17.08 -0.43 -15.74
CA LYS A 128 -17.59 -0.34 -14.37
C LYS A 128 -17.73 -1.71 -13.70
N LYS A 129 -18.06 -2.74 -14.47
CA LYS A 129 -18.12 -4.14 -14.00
C LYS A 129 -16.77 -4.62 -13.50
N ASP A 130 -15.69 -4.38 -14.25
CA ASP A 130 -14.34 -4.81 -13.90
C ASP A 130 -13.82 -4.07 -12.68
N ILE A 131 -14.08 -2.77 -12.58
CA ILE A 131 -13.74 -1.97 -11.40
C ILE A 131 -14.43 -2.50 -10.14
N ASN A 132 -15.70 -2.92 -10.25
CA ASN A 132 -16.43 -3.51 -9.13
C ASN A 132 -15.85 -4.87 -8.73
N ILE A 133 -15.55 -5.75 -9.69
CA ILE A 133 -14.91 -7.06 -9.46
C ILE A 133 -13.57 -6.87 -8.75
N LEU A 134 -12.73 -5.96 -9.22
CA LEU A 134 -11.44 -5.65 -8.62
C LEU A 134 -11.60 -5.15 -7.19
N SER A 135 -12.49 -4.20 -6.98
CA SER A 135 -12.73 -3.60 -5.66
C SER A 135 -13.23 -4.63 -4.64
N GLU A 136 -14.18 -5.46 -5.06
CA GLU A 136 -14.70 -6.54 -4.22
C GLU A 136 -13.61 -7.55 -3.85
N PHE A 137 -12.81 -7.96 -4.82
CA PHE A 137 -11.71 -8.88 -4.60
C PHE A 137 -10.69 -8.32 -3.61
N ILE A 138 -10.22 -7.07 -3.81
CA ILE A 138 -9.20 -6.46 -2.95
C ILE A 138 -9.70 -6.31 -1.51
N TYR A 139 -10.89 -5.75 -1.33
CA TYR A 139 -11.41 -5.52 0.03
C TYR A 139 -11.76 -6.82 0.76
N SER A 140 -12.38 -7.78 0.09
CA SER A 140 -12.69 -9.09 0.68
C SER A 140 -11.42 -9.86 1.04
N LEU A 141 -10.40 -9.84 0.17
CA LEU A 141 -9.11 -10.44 0.44
C LEU A 141 -8.42 -9.78 1.63
N THR A 142 -8.40 -8.44 1.70
CA THR A 142 -7.82 -7.69 2.80
C THR A 142 -8.44 -8.09 4.14
N LEU A 143 -9.76 -8.11 4.20
CA LEU A 143 -10.49 -8.47 5.43
C LEU A 143 -10.29 -9.94 5.82
N SER A 144 -10.26 -10.85 4.84
CA SER A 144 -10.00 -12.28 5.11
C SER A 144 -8.61 -12.56 5.70
N LEU A 145 -7.70 -11.61 5.56
CA LEU A 145 -6.34 -11.65 6.10
C LEU A 145 -6.15 -10.75 7.35
N ASN A 146 -7.25 -10.39 8.01
CA ASN A 146 -7.28 -9.52 9.18
C ASN A 146 -6.68 -8.12 8.93
N GLY A 147 -6.79 -7.62 7.70
CA GLY A 147 -6.34 -6.29 7.32
C GLY A 147 -7.39 -5.21 7.46
N SER A 148 -6.97 -3.97 7.19
CA SER A 148 -7.86 -2.80 7.11
C SER A 148 -7.98 -2.31 5.66
N ILE A 149 -9.20 -1.96 5.27
CA ILE A 149 -9.53 -1.43 3.92
C ILE A 149 -9.21 0.07 3.77
N ALA A 150 -8.73 0.70 4.81
CA ALA A 150 -8.23 2.07 4.81
C ALA A 150 -7.07 2.15 5.80
N ALA A 151 -5.88 2.48 5.30
CA ALA A 151 -4.67 2.63 6.10
C ALA A 151 -4.40 4.10 6.45
N GLU A 152 -3.94 4.90 5.49
CA GLU A 152 -3.55 6.29 5.69
C GLU A 152 -4.63 7.29 5.26
N HIS A 153 -5.28 7.06 4.11
CA HIS A 153 -6.13 8.05 3.46
C HIS A 153 -7.56 8.09 3.97
N GLY A 154 -7.96 7.14 4.80
CA GLY A 154 -9.34 6.98 5.24
C GLY A 154 -10.31 6.66 4.10
N LEU A 155 -11.62 6.66 4.40
CA LEU A 155 -12.65 6.31 3.42
C LEU A 155 -13.17 7.53 2.64
N GLY A 156 -13.26 8.70 3.28
CA GLY A 156 -13.78 9.91 2.66
C GLY A 156 -15.18 9.76 2.05
N GLN A 157 -15.50 10.62 1.09
CA GLN A 157 -16.82 10.61 0.42
C GLN A 157 -16.97 9.44 -0.57
N LYS A 158 -15.91 9.13 -1.31
CA LYS A 158 -15.97 8.13 -2.39
C LYS A 158 -16.11 6.70 -1.89
N LYS A 159 -15.63 6.41 -0.68
CA LYS A 159 -15.58 5.08 -0.10
C LYS A 159 -16.45 4.93 1.16
N ASN A 160 -17.30 5.91 1.49
CA ASN A 160 -18.12 5.89 2.70
C ASN A 160 -19.08 4.67 2.76
N MET A 161 -19.56 4.21 1.61
CA MET A 161 -20.39 3.01 1.51
C MET A 161 -19.66 1.73 1.96
N LEU A 162 -18.32 1.70 1.88
CA LEU A 162 -17.53 0.55 2.31
C LEU A 162 -17.61 0.34 3.82
N LEU A 163 -17.73 1.42 4.60
CA LEU A 163 -17.90 1.33 6.04
C LEU A 163 -19.16 0.51 6.38
N LYS A 164 -20.29 0.86 5.74
CA LYS A 164 -21.54 0.16 5.94
C LYS A 164 -21.54 -1.28 5.41
N LYS A 165 -20.79 -1.52 4.33
CA LYS A 165 -20.69 -2.84 3.69
C LYS A 165 -19.82 -3.83 4.48
N TYR A 166 -18.70 -3.35 5.03
CA TYR A 166 -17.64 -4.21 5.57
C TYR A 166 -17.44 -4.12 7.09
N LYS A 167 -18.17 -3.25 7.78
CA LYS A 167 -18.15 -3.17 9.24
C LYS A 167 -19.49 -3.59 9.81
N SER A 168 -19.51 -4.04 11.06
CA SER A 168 -20.75 -4.39 11.73
C SER A 168 -21.67 -3.16 11.87
N LYS A 169 -22.96 -3.41 12.03
CA LYS A 169 -23.97 -2.36 12.25
C LYS A 169 -23.65 -1.58 13.52
N GLU A 170 -23.28 -2.28 14.59
CA GLU A 170 -22.94 -1.68 15.88
C GLU A 170 -21.76 -0.73 15.77
N TYR A 171 -20.70 -1.13 15.02
CA TYR A 171 -19.55 -0.28 14.77
C TYR A 171 -19.91 0.96 13.95
N TYR A 172 -20.74 0.78 12.92
CA TYR A 172 -21.24 1.90 12.10
C TYR A 172 -22.05 2.89 12.94
N ASP A 173 -22.99 2.38 13.74
CA ASP A 173 -23.87 3.18 14.60
C ASP A 173 -23.06 3.90 15.70
N PHE A 174 -22.06 3.23 16.29
CA PHE A 174 -21.13 3.85 17.23
C PHE A 174 -20.42 5.06 16.62
N LEU A 175 -19.82 4.91 15.45
CA LEU A 175 -19.12 6.01 14.78
C LEU A 175 -20.05 7.15 14.40
N LYS A 176 -21.27 6.84 13.97
CA LYS A 176 -22.31 7.84 13.65
C LYS A 176 -22.71 8.63 14.87
N ASN A 177 -22.93 7.95 15.99
CA ASN A 177 -23.27 8.60 17.27
C ASN A 177 -22.14 9.47 17.79
N LEU A 178 -20.89 8.97 17.72
CA LEU A 178 -19.70 9.74 18.06
C LEU A 178 -19.58 11.02 17.20
N LYS A 179 -19.80 10.91 15.90
CA LYS A 179 -19.82 12.06 14.98
C LYS A 179 -20.90 13.06 15.37
N ASN A 180 -22.11 12.63 15.67
CA ASN A 180 -23.19 13.51 16.07
C ASN A 180 -22.94 14.20 17.42
N TYR A 181 -22.27 13.51 18.35
CA TYR A 181 -21.88 14.06 19.63
C TYR A 181 -20.82 15.14 19.49
N LEU A 182 -19.78 14.90 18.69
CA LEU A 182 -18.66 15.84 18.50
C LEU A 182 -19.00 16.99 17.55
N ASP A 183 -19.93 16.81 16.64
CA ASP A 183 -20.32 17.79 15.62
C ASP A 183 -21.85 17.85 15.44
N PRO A 184 -22.59 18.30 16.48
CA PRO A 184 -24.05 18.32 16.46
C PRO A 184 -24.61 19.25 15.37
N LYS A 185 -23.87 20.29 14.99
CA LYS A 185 -24.25 21.21 13.91
C LYS A 185 -23.85 20.74 12.51
N LYS A 186 -23.18 19.58 12.40
CA LYS A 186 -22.71 18.97 11.15
C LYS A 186 -21.86 19.88 10.27
N ASN A 187 -21.03 20.71 10.89
CA ASN A 187 -20.15 21.67 10.20
C ASN A 187 -18.83 21.06 9.73
N LEU A 188 -18.40 19.96 10.34
CA LEU A 188 -17.10 19.34 10.07
C LEU A 188 -17.25 18.20 9.08
N GLY A 189 -16.50 18.24 7.97
CA GLY A 189 -16.46 17.14 7.00
C GLY A 189 -17.84 16.73 6.47
N VAL A 190 -18.67 17.68 6.09
CA VAL A 190 -20.04 17.48 5.61
C VAL A 190 -20.07 16.40 4.53
N ASN A 191 -20.92 15.39 4.69
CA ASN A 191 -21.11 14.25 3.77
C ASN A 191 -19.83 13.41 3.48
N LYS A 192 -18.75 13.54 4.27
CA LYS A 192 -17.54 12.77 4.02
C LYS A 192 -17.69 11.30 4.43
N LEU A 193 -17.99 11.03 5.69
CA LEU A 193 -18.10 9.67 6.21
C LEU A 193 -19.55 9.20 6.31
N PHE A 194 -20.43 10.07 6.78
CA PHE A 194 -21.87 9.83 6.87
C PHE A 194 -22.61 10.86 6.01
N LYS A 195 -23.60 10.39 5.26
CA LYS A 195 -24.53 11.30 4.60
C LYS A 195 -25.47 11.88 5.66
N SER A 196 -25.62 13.16 5.64
CA SER A 196 -26.60 13.91 6.47
C SER A 196 -28.02 13.52 6.11
#